data_6fb1a33b637e55a8efb2bdcd4fde59b2
#
_entry.id   6fb1a33b637e55a8efb2bdcd4fde59b2
#
_cell.length_a   1.000
_cell.length_b   1.000
_cell.length_c   1.000
_cell.angle_alpha   90.00
_cell.angle_beta   90.00
_cell.angle_gamma   90.00
#
_symmetry.space_group_name_H-M   'P 1'
#
loop_
_entity.id
_entity.type
_entity.pdbx_description
1 polymer ?
#
loop_
_entity_poly.entity_id
_entity_poly.type
_entity_poly.pdbx_seq_one_letter_code
_entity_poly.pdbx_strand_id
1 'polypeptide(L)'
;MKKRAFMLVGILLISIVMSACSSNSKSTTNENETTIIQAEYPVYDTAEEIVDASDLVFSGTVTEINYESLNVKSETGADSETGLVEATEIPYTIFDISIEKVYKGNVESSSISIKRPGGKIDGQFFVVEGASTIEVGETYLFITQTYENAYPSLLNVTQASFDMSKPEVLNSEQCNARITLSEVLEYLDSIN
;
A
#
# COMPACT_ATOMS: atom_id res chain seq x y z
N MET A 1 41.06 -33.64 81.02
CA MET A 1 41.34 -32.24 81.40
C MET A 1 42.09 -31.60 80.26
N LYS A 2 41.82 -30.53 79.75
CA LYS A 2 42.29 -29.71 78.60
C LYS A 2 41.70 -30.12 77.22
N LYS A 3 40.59 -29.46 76.93
CA LYS A 3 39.97 -29.42 75.62
C LYS A 3 40.79 -28.48 74.72
N ARG A 4 41.21 -28.95 73.53
CA ARG A 4 41.71 -28.09 72.48
C ARG A 4 40.71 -28.06 71.38
N ALA A 5 40.11 -26.90 71.18
CA ALA A 5 39.26 -26.59 70.07
C ALA A 5 40.10 -26.44 68.83
N PHE A 6 39.78 -27.17 67.78
CA PHE A 6 40.36 -26.99 66.46
C PHE A 6 39.36 -26.18 65.62
N MET A 7 39.82 -25.03 65.27
CA MET A 7 39.07 -24.07 64.43
C MET A 7 39.37 -24.39 62.97
N LEU A 8 38.39 -25.02 62.30
CA LEU A 8 38.45 -25.25 60.88
C LEU A 8 37.90 -24.04 60.13
N VAL A 9 38.82 -23.31 59.49
CA VAL A 9 38.48 -22.24 58.55
C VAL A 9 38.11 -22.88 57.23
N GLY A 10 36.80 -22.93 56.95
CA GLY A 10 36.33 -23.34 55.65
C GLY A 10 36.39 -22.18 54.63
N ILE A 11 37.30 -22.30 53.68
CA ILE A 11 37.38 -21.38 52.54
C ILE A 11 36.27 -21.74 51.58
N LEU A 12 35.22 -20.94 51.52
CA LEU A 12 34.13 -21.02 50.57
C LEU A 12 34.57 -20.42 49.25
N LEU A 13 34.99 -21.29 48.30
CA LEU A 13 35.21 -20.92 46.89
C LEU A 13 33.86 -20.65 46.20
N ILE A 14 33.53 -19.37 46.06
CA ILE A 14 32.38 -18.94 45.26
C ILE A 14 32.82 -18.97 43.82
N SER A 15 32.43 -20.05 43.09
CA SER A 15 32.55 -20.16 41.64
C SER A 15 31.47 -19.30 41.00
N ILE A 16 31.83 -18.12 40.54
CA ILE A 16 30.96 -17.28 39.70
C ILE A 16 30.95 -17.91 38.29
N VAL A 17 29.89 -18.68 38.03
CA VAL A 17 29.59 -19.13 36.66
C VAL A 17 29.00 -17.92 35.97
N MET A 18 29.82 -17.23 35.16
CA MET A 18 29.33 -16.26 34.19
C MET A 18 28.65 -17.05 33.09
N SER A 19 27.33 -17.20 33.22
CA SER A 19 26.46 -17.67 32.12
C SER A 19 26.38 -16.56 31.11
N ALA A 20 27.27 -16.58 30.11
CA ALA A 20 27.15 -15.76 28.90
C ALA A 20 25.93 -16.26 28.16
N CYS A 21 24.75 -15.66 28.44
CA CYS A 21 23.61 -15.74 27.54
C CYS A 21 23.99 -15.01 26.25
N SER A 22 24.57 -15.74 25.32
CA SER A 22 24.58 -15.36 23.91
C SER A 22 23.13 -15.42 23.45
N SER A 23 22.41 -14.30 23.60
CA SER A 23 21.12 -14.11 22.94
C SER A 23 21.41 -14.03 21.43
N ASN A 24 21.45 -15.20 20.81
CA ASN A 24 21.33 -15.32 19.38
C ASN A 24 19.89 -14.88 19.04
N SER A 25 19.69 -13.58 18.89
CA SER A 25 18.46 -13.04 18.31
C SER A 25 18.41 -13.52 16.88
N LYS A 26 17.91 -14.75 16.67
CA LYS A 26 17.29 -15.07 15.41
C LYS A 26 16.18 -14.05 15.25
N SER A 27 16.39 -13.07 14.39
CA SER A 27 15.33 -12.26 13.83
C SER A 27 14.37 -13.27 13.18
N THR A 28 13.36 -13.67 13.91
CA THR A 28 12.21 -14.35 13.35
C THR A 28 11.48 -13.25 12.60
N THR A 29 11.74 -13.14 11.32
CA THR A 29 10.91 -12.33 10.43
C THR A 29 9.53 -12.96 10.54
N ASN A 30 8.63 -12.29 11.28
CA ASN A 30 7.22 -12.65 11.28
C ASN A 30 6.72 -12.37 9.86
N GLU A 31 6.44 -13.41 9.09
CA GLU A 31 6.01 -13.34 7.68
C GLU A 31 4.67 -12.61 7.47
N ASN A 32 4.11 -11.98 8.50
CA ASN A 32 2.82 -11.29 8.48
C ASN A 32 2.85 -9.93 9.19
N GLU A 33 4.00 -9.26 9.23
CA GLU A 33 4.04 -7.91 9.77
C GLU A 33 3.46 -6.93 8.74
N THR A 34 2.39 -6.21 9.13
CA THR A 34 1.77 -5.20 8.27
C THR A 34 2.22 -3.82 8.73
N THR A 35 2.84 -3.08 7.83
CA THR A 35 3.21 -1.68 8.03
C THR A 35 2.16 -0.77 7.41
N ILE A 36 1.62 0.15 8.19
CA ILE A 36 0.67 1.15 7.71
C ILE A 36 1.47 2.34 7.17
N ILE A 37 1.21 2.70 5.92
CA ILE A 37 1.75 3.89 5.27
C ILE A 37 0.71 5.00 5.40
N GLN A 38 1.10 6.12 6.00
CA GLN A 38 0.32 7.35 5.95
C GLN A 38 0.73 8.13 4.71
N ALA A 39 -0.22 8.38 3.83
CA ALA A 39 -0.01 9.18 2.63
C ALA A 39 -1.13 10.21 2.52
N GLU A 40 -0.77 11.42 2.12
CA GLU A 40 -1.72 12.50 1.87
C GLU A 40 -2.12 12.48 0.39
N TYR A 41 -3.43 12.44 0.15
CA TYR A 41 -4.02 12.54 -1.19
C TYR A 41 -4.94 13.76 -1.26
N PRO A 42 -5.10 14.39 -2.43
CA PRO A 42 -6.19 15.34 -2.64
C PRO A 42 -7.52 14.68 -2.31
N VAL A 43 -8.37 15.37 -1.56
CA VAL A 43 -9.73 14.94 -1.25
C VAL A 43 -10.67 15.70 -2.19
N TYR A 44 -11.60 14.97 -2.79
CA TYR A 44 -12.61 15.51 -3.71
C TYR A 44 -13.96 15.47 -3.03
N ASP A 45 -14.68 16.58 -3.08
CA ASP A 45 -15.98 16.70 -2.42
C ASP A 45 -17.16 16.28 -3.30
N THR A 46 -16.96 16.25 -4.63
CA THR A 46 -18.00 15.94 -5.62
C THR A 46 -17.53 14.97 -6.69
N ALA A 47 -18.48 14.31 -7.34
CA ALA A 47 -18.23 13.46 -8.50
C ALA A 47 -17.61 14.24 -9.67
N GLU A 48 -18.04 15.48 -9.90
CA GLU A 48 -17.47 16.40 -10.88
C GLU A 48 -15.98 16.63 -10.63
N GLU A 49 -15.60 17.00 -9.40
CA GLU A 49 -14.20 17.29 -9.08
C GLU A 49 -13.28 16.09 -9.30
N ILE A 50 -13.65 14.89 -8.84
CA ILE A 50 -12.79 13.71 -8.98
C ILE A 50 -12.71 13.23 -10.43
N VAL A 51 -13.81 13.29 -11.18
CA VAL A 51 -13.83 12.92 -12.60
C VAL A 51 -13.03 13.92 -13.43
N ASP A 52 -13.20 15.23 -13.18
CA ASP A 52 -12.49 16.26 -13.95
C ASP A 52 -10.98 16.22 -13.71
N ALA A 53 -10.56 15.92 -12.50
CA ALA A 53 -9.15 15.77 -12.15
C ALA A 53 -8.47 14.50 -12.74
N SER A 54 -9.26 13.55 -13.27
CA SER A 54 -8.74 12.28 -13.80
C SER A 54 -8.39 12.37 -15.30
N ASP A 55 -7.51 11.49 -15.77
CA ASP A 55 -7.23 11.32 -17.21
C ASP A 55 -8.06 10.19 -17.83
N LEU A 56 -8.34 9.15 -17.04
CA LEU A 56 -9.00 7.94 -17.51
C LEU A 56 -9.98 7.44 -16.45
N VAL A 57 -11.23 7.21 -16.88
CA VAL A 57 -12.28 6.56 -16.08
C VAL A 57 -12.83 5.37 -16.86
N PHE A 58 -12.82 4.20 -16.25
CA PHE A 58 -13.30 2.96 -16.87
C PHE A 58 -13.86 2.00 -15.85
N SER A 59 -14.74 1.10 -16.29
CA SER A 59 -15.14 -0.07 -15.51
C SER A 59 -14.46 -1.33 -16.04
N GLY A 60 -14.21 -2.26 -15.13
CA GLY A 60 -13.60 -3.54 -15.48
C GLY A 60 -13.49 -4.50 -14.30
N THR A 61 -13.33 -5.78 -14.65
CA THR A 61 -13.18 -6.86 -13.69
C THR A 61 -11.71 -7.11 -13.41
N VAL A 62 -11.35 -7.15 -12.13
CA VAL A 62 -9.99 -7.47 -11.67
C VAL A 62 -9.70 -8.94 -11.92
N THR A 63 -8.69 -9.21 -12.73
CA THR A 63 -8.31 -10.59 -13.12
C THR A 63 -7.16 -11.13 -12.28
N GLU A 64 -6.25 -10.26 -11.85
CA GLU A 64 -5.08 -10.63 -11.04
C GLU A 64 -4.64 -9.47 -10.14
N ILE A 65 -4.00 -9.80 -9.02
CA ILE A 65 -3.37 -8.84 -8.11
C ILE A 65 -1.92 -9.27 -7.89
N ASN A 66 -0.99 -8.41 -8.29
CA ASN A 66 0.45 -8.63 -8.17
C ASN A 66 1.08 -7.57 -7.27
N TYR A 67 2.31 -7.82 -6.82
CA TYR A 67 3.07 -6.86 -6.02
C TYR A 67 4.41 -6.59 -6.70
N GLU A 68 4.71 -5.32 -6.89
CA GLU A 68 5.96 -4.87 -7.49
C GLU A 68 6.63 -3.80 -6.64
N SER A 69 7.96 -3.80 -6.65
CA SER A 69 8.75 -2.71 -6.11
C SER A 69 9.10 -1.76 -7.26
N LEU A 70 8.59 -0.54 -7.20
CA LEU A 70 8.77 0.44 -8.27
C LEU A 70 9.63 1.61 -7.79
N ASN A 71 10.60 1.99 -8.61
CA ASN A 71 11.33 3.23 -8.43
C ASN A 71 10.50 4.39 -9.00
N VAL A 72 10.00 5.25 -8.12
CA VAL A 72 9.14 6.39 -8.48
C VAL A 72 9.86 7.73 -8.48
N LYS A 73 11.17 7.75 -8.24
CA LYS A 73 11.95 8.99 -8.37
C LYS A 73 12.12 9.33 -9.83
N SER A 74 11.77 10.56 -10.17
CA SER A 74 12.11 11.19 -11.45
C SER A 74 13.64 11.27 -11.57
N GLU A 75 14.18 11.01 -12.77
CA GLU A 75 15.61 11.09 -13.08
C GLU A 75 16.24 12.49 -12.83
N THR A 76 15.41 13.49 -12.55
CA THR A 76 15.84 14.87 -12.27
C THR A 76 16.22 15.12 -10.81
N GLY A 77 16.13 14.12 -9.95
CA GLY A 77 16.32 14.23 -8.49
C GLY A 77 17.68 13.74 -7.98
N ALA A 78 18.76 13.87 -8.75
CA ALA A 78 20.11 13.69 -8.20
C ALA A 78 20.36 14.75 -7.13
N ASP A 79 20.79 14.32 -5.94
CA ASP A 79 21.25 15.23 -4.90
C ASP A 79 22.38 16.13 -5.45
N SER A 80 22.22 17.45 -5.33
CA SER A 80 23.11 18.43 -5.92
C SER A 80 24.51 18.45 -5.27
N GLU A 81 24.66 17.88 -4.07
CA GLU A 81 25.93 17.84 -3.35
C GLU A 81 26.68 16.53 -3.56
N THR A 82 25.98 15.41 -3.65
CA THR A 82 26.58 14.08 -3.77
C THR A 82 26.49 13.48 -5.16
N GLY A 83 25.60 13.97 -6.02
CA GLY A 83 25.31 13.40 -7.35
C GLY A 83 24.67 12.00 -7.28
N LEU A 84 24.32 11.52 -6.09
CA LEU A 84 23.72 10.22 -5.89
C LEU A 84 22.20 10.31 -6.12
N VAL A 85 21.71 9.45 -6.99
CA VAL A 85 20.27 9.18 -7.12
C VAL A 85 19.98 8.06 -6.15
N GLU A 86 19.42 8.36 -5.00
CA GLU A 86 18.86 7.31 -4.13
C GLU A 86 17.61 6.74 -4.82
N ALA A 87 17.76 5.56 -5.38
CA ALA A 87 16.62 4.78 -5.85
C ALA A 87 15.78 4.39 -4.63
N THR A 88 14.64 5.06 -4.45
CA THR A 88 13.68 4.67 -3.41
C THR A 88 12.69 3.72 -4.05
N GLU A 89 12.86 2.44 -3.79
CA GLU A 89 11.88 1.42 -4.18
C GLU A 89 10.70 1.49 -3.22
N ILE A 90 9.52 1.66 -3.79
CA ILE A 90 8.26 1.71 -3.04
C ILE A 90 7.42 0.49 -3.45
N PRO A 91 6.82 -0.23 -2.47
CA PRO A 91 5.90 -1.31 -2.79
C PRO A 91 4.63 -0.79 -3.45
N TYR A 92 4.25 -1.43 -4.53
CA TYR A 92 3.00 -1.19 -5.22
C TYR A 92 2.21 -2.48 -5.38
N THR A 93 0.89 -2.36 -5.27
CA THR A 93 -0.06 -3.36 -5.74
C THR A 93 -0.41 -3.04 -7.18
N ILE A 94 -0.27 -4.02 -8.06
CA ILE A 94 -0.66 -3.94 -9.47
C ILE A 94 -1.94 -4.75 -9.64
N PHE A 95 -2.96 -4.12 -10.18
CA PHE A 95 -4.23 -4.75 -10.51
C PHE A 95 -4.30 -4.93 -12.03
N ASP A 96 -4.37 -6.16 -12.48
CA ASP A 96 -4.65 -6.50 -13.87
C ASP A 96 -6.16 -6.58 -14.07
N ILE A 97 -6.67 -5.82 -15.02
CA ILE A 97 -8.10 -5.57 -15.19
C ILE A 97 -8.52 -5.84 -16.64
N SER A 98 -9.57 -6.64 -16.81
CA SER A 98 -10.29 -6.77 -18.07
C SER A 98 -11.29 -5.62 -18.18
N ILE A 99 -11.10 -4.74 -19.17
CA ILE A 99 -11.94 -3.55 -19.36
C ILE A 99 -13.31 -3.95 -19.91
N GLU A 100 -14.37 -3.42 -19.32
CA GLU A 100 -15.74 -3.56 -19.80
C GLU A 100 -16.22 -2.31 -20.55
N LYS A 101 -15.97 -1.12 -19.98
CA LYS A 101 -16.36 0.15 -20.59
C LYS A 101 -15.40 1.25 -20.20
N VAL A 102 -15.04 2.09 -21.16
CA VAL A 102 -14.33 3.36 -20.94
C VAL A 102 -15.35 4.49 -20.96
N TYR A 103 -15.34 5.33 -19.92
CA TYR A 103 -16.23 6.48 -19.78
C TYR A 103 -15.51 7.80 -20.09
N LYS A 104 -14.24 7.92 -19.76
CA LYS A 104 -13.39 9.10 -20.02
C LYS A 104 -12.00 8.63 -20.42
N GLY A 105 -11.35 9.35 -21.33
CA GLY A 105 -10.02 9.00 -21.84
C GLY A 105 -10.07 7.97 -22.97
N ASN A 106 -8.93 7.33 -23.24
CA ASN A 106 -8.82 6.33 -24.31
C ASN A 106 -7.91 5.17 -23.90
N VAL A 107 -8.33 3.94 -24.16
CA VAL A 107 -7.53 2.73 -24.00
C VAL A 107 -7.79 1.84 -25.22
N GLU A 108 -6.73 1.49 -25.95
CA GLU A 108 -6.82 0.67 -27.16
C GLU A 108 -6.93 -0.84 -26.85
N SER A 109 -6.44 -1.25 -25.68
CA SER A 109 -6.44 -2.65 -25.24
C SER A 109 -7.73 -3.01 -24.52
N SER A 110 -8.10 -4.29 -24.57
CA SER A 110 -9.20 -4.86 -23.77
C SER A 110 -8.82 -5.09 -22.30
N SER A 111 -7.56 -4.86 -21.94
CA SER A 111 -7.06 -4.99 -20.57
C SER A 111 -6.08 -3.87 -20.24
N ILE A 112 -5.97 -3.57 -18.95
CA ILE A 112 -5.07 -2.56 -18.43
C ILE A 112 -4.56 -3.00 -17.07
N SER A 113 -3.31 -2.66 -16.76
CA SER A 113 -2.76 -2.80 -15.41
C SER A 113 -2.69 -1.42 -14.79
N ILE A 114 -3.20 -1.28 -13.56
CA ILE A 114 -3.10 -0.04 -12.78
C ILE A 114 -2.34 -0.29 -11.50
N LYS A 115 -1.72 0.74 -10.95
CA LYS A 115 -0.96 0.66 -9.70
C LYS A 115 -1.61 1.42 -8.55
N ARG A 116 -1.36 0.93 -7.34
CA ARG A 116 -1.69 1.61 -6.09
C ARG A 116 -0.54 1.46 -5.11
N PRO A 117 -0.09 2.53 -4.40
CA PRO A 117 0.91 2.41 -3.34
C PRO A 117 0.50 1.41 -2.27
N GLY A 118 1.49 0.72 -1.70
CA GLY A 118 1.31 -0.41 -0.82
C GLY A 118 1.39 -1.74 -1.57
N GLY A 119 1.72 -2.81 -0.87
CA GLY A 119 1.95 -4.11 -1.47
C GLY A 119 2.81 -4.98 -0.58
N LYS A 120 3.48 -5.96 -1.15
CA LYS A 120 4.33 -6.90 -0.41
C LYS A 120 5.77 -6.82 -0.89
N ILE A 121 6.71 -6.55 0.03
CA ILE A 121 8.16 -6.64 -0.21
C ILE A 121 8.76 -7.53 0.88
N ASP A 122 9.61 -8.50 0.48
CA ASP A 122 10.38 -9.37 1.37
C ASP A 122 9.53 -10.06 2.47
N GLY A 123 8.28 -10.39 2.15
CA GLY A 123 7.35 -11.02 3.09
C GLY A 123 6.57 -10.05 3.97
N GLN A 124 6.91 -8.77 4.00
CA GLN A 124 6.23 -7.73 4.76
C GLN A 124 5.16 -7.04 3.91
N PHE A 125 3.96 -6.83 4.50
CA PHE A 125 2.89 -6.08 3.86
C PHE A 125 2.95 -4.60 4.23
N PHE A 126 2.74 -3.76 3.22
CA PHE A 126 2.61 -2.31 3.32
C PHE A 126 1.22 -1.92 2.85
N VAL A 127 0.45 -1.26 3.71
CA VAL A 127 -0.93 -0.87 3.41
C VAL A 127 -1.09 0.63 3.62
N VAL A 128 -1.64 1.32 2.63
CA VAL A 128 -2.00 2.73 2.80
C VAL A 128 -3.28 2.81 3.64
N GLU A 129 -3.25 3.66 4.68
CA GLU A 129 -4.39 3.85 5.57
C GLU A 129 -5.63 4.29 4.80
N GLY A 130 -6.75 3.64 5.05
CA GLY A 130 -8.03 3.94 4.41
C GLY A 130 -8.18 3.49 2.95
N ALA A 131 -7.19 2.81 2.38
CA ALA A 131 -7.30 2.33 1.00
C ALA A 131 -8.49 1.38 0.82
N SER A 132 -9.24 1.59 -0.26
CA SER A 132 -10.38 0.74 -0.63
C SER A 132 -9.96 -0.72 -0.83
N THR A 133 -10.81 -1.66 -0.43
CA THR A 133 -10.61 -3.07 -0.74
C THR A 133 -10.95 -3.34 -2.21
N ILE A 134 -10.04 -3.98 -2.92
CA ILE A 134 -10.21 -4.40 -4.31
C ILE A 134 -9.90 -5.89 -4.37
N GLU A 135 -10.81 -6.70 -4.92
CA GLU A 135 -10.75 -8.15 -4.93
C GLU A 135 -10.76 -8.72 -6.35
N VAL A 136 -10.06 -9.84 -6.54
CA VAL A 136 -10.04 -10.56 -7.83
C VAL A 136 -11.43 -11.14 -8.12
N GLY A 137 -11.90 -10.99 -9.35
CA GLY A 137 -13.19 -11.46 -9.81
C GLY A 137 -14.33 -10.45 -9.68
N GLU A 138 -14.10 -9.35 -8.96
CA GLU A 138 -15.08 -8.28 -8.78
C GLU A 138 -14.88 -7.16 -9.82
N THR A 139 -15.97 -6.49 -10.15
CA THR A 139 -16.01 -5.39 -11.13
C THR A 139 -16.09 -4.05 -10.43
N TYR A 140 -15.19 -3.14 -10.80
CA TYR A 140 -15.13 -1.79 -10.25
C TYR A 140 -15.17 -0.73 -11.33
N LEU A 141 -15.63 0.47 -10.97
CA LEU A 141 -15.31 1.70 -11.67
C LEU A 141 -14.01 2.25 -11.10
N PHE A 142 -13.05 2.51 -11.97
CA PHE A 142 -11.74 3.07 -11.62
C PHE A 142 -11.59 4.48 -12.17
N ILE A 143 -11.09 5.40 -11.33
CA ILE A 143 -10.77 6.78 -11.69
C ILE A 143 -9.26 6.94 -11.54
N THR A 144 -8.56 7.21 -12.65
CA THR A 144 -7.10 7.10 -12.69
C THR A 144 -6.42 8.31 -13.31
N GLN A 145 -5.16 8.50 -12.91
CA GLN A 145 -4.17 9.36 -13.54
C GLN A 145 -3.28 8.49 -14.44
N THR A 146 -3.03 8.94 -15.67
CA THR A 146 -2.16 8.23 -16.62
C THR A 146 -0.75 8.82 -16.65
N TYR A 147 0.23 8.04 -17.11
CA TYR A 147 1.63 8.43 -17.27
C TYR A 147 2.18 7.87 -18.57
N GLU A 148 3.11 8.57 -19.18
CA GLU A 148 3.65 8.20 -20.50
C GLU A 148 4.36 6.84 -20.51
N ASN A 149 5.11 6.52 -19.45
CA ASN A 149 5.94 5.31 -19.39
C ASN A 149 5.77 4.52 -18.08
N ALA A 150 4.59 4.59 -17.45
CA ALA A 150 4.31 3.87 -16.21
C ALA A 150 2.85 3.45 -16.14
N TYR A 151 2.56 2.48 -15.28
CA TYR A 151 1.18 2.10 -14.98
C TYR A 151 0.36 3.32 -14.54
N PRO A 152 -0.86 3.51 -15.05
CA PRO A 152 -1.81 4.44 -14.44
C PRO A 152 -1.96 4.17 -12.94
N SER A 153 -2.22 5.19 -12.16
CA SER A 153 -2.50 5.04 -10.74
C SER A 153 -3.91 5.46 -10.40
N LEU A 154 -4.49 4.89 -9.35
CA LEU A 154 -5.70 5.45 -8.76
C LEU A 154 -5.44 6.91 -8.40
N LEU A 155 -6.37 7.79 -8.77
CA LEU A 155 -6.26 9.23 -8.48
C LEU A 155 -6.21 9.49 -6.96
N ASN A 156 -6.96 8.69 -6.21
CA ASN A 156 -6.97 8.66 -4.74
C ASN A 156 -7.26 7.23 -4.28
N VAL A 157 -6.50 6.71 -3.33
CA VAL A 157 -6.61 5.31 -2.88
C VAL A 157 -7.89 5.02 -2.09
N THR A 158 -8.57 6.05 -1.59
CA THR A 158 -9.81 5.94 -0.81
C THR A 158 -11.06 6.28 -1.61
N GLN A 159 -10.96 7.12 -2.66
CA GLN A 159 -12.11 7.67 -3.37
C GLN A 159 -12.20 7.25 -4.85
N ALA A 160 -11.14 6.67 -5.43
CA ALA A 160 -11.05 6.48 -6.88
C ALA A 160 -11.36 5.05 -7.36
N SER A 161 -11.99 4.20 -6.53
CA SER A 161 -12.49 2.89 -6.91
C SER A 161 -13.86 2.62 -6.30
N PHE A 162 -14.83 2.20 -7.10
CA PHE A 162 -16.20 1.95 -6.68
C PHE A 162 -16.62 0.55 -7.10
N ASP A 163 -17.11 -0.25 -6.16
CA ASP A 163 -17.68 -1.58 -6.41
C ASP A 163 -18.98 -1.44 -7.22
N MET A 164 -19.00 -1.96 -8.45
CA MET A 164 -20.14 -1.85 -9.36
C MET A 164 -21.39 -2.59 -8.87
N SER A 165 -21.25 -3.52 -7.93
CA SER A 165 -22.36 -4.24 -7.31
C SER A 165 -23.05 -3.46 -6.18
N LYS A 166 -22.43 -2.34 -5.74
CA LYS A 166 -22.86 -1.55 -4.57
C LYS A 166 -22.94 -0.05 -4.87
N PRO A 167 -23.84 0.37 -5.76
CA PRO A 167 -23.87 1.76 -6.27
C PRO A 167 -24.12 2.83 -5.20
N GLU A 168 -24.79 2.48 -4.11
CA GLU A 168 -25.14 3.41 -3.03
C GLU A 168 -24.16 3.33 -1.84
N VAL A 169 -23.16 2.43 -1.89
CA VAL A 169 -22.15 2.34 -0.84
C VAL A 169 -21.05 3.35 -1.10
N LEU A 170 -20.71 4.09 -0.06
CA LEU A 170 -19.60 5.04 -0.09
C LEU A 170 -18.28 4.26 -0.24
N ASN A 171 -17.38 4.80 -1.03
CA ASN A 171 -16.10 4.15 -1.31
C ASN A 171 -15.14 4.10 -0.10
N SER A 172 -15.36 4.92 0.93
CA SER A 172 -14.62 4.85 2.19
C SER A 172 -15.40 5.47 3.35
N GLU A 173 -15.50 4.76 4.47
CA GLU A 173 -16.04 5.32 5.72
C GLU A 173 -15.10 6.34 6.38
N GLN A 174 -13.83 6.36 5.99
CA GLN A 174 -12.79 7.21 6.58
C GLN A 174 -12.66 8.58 5.87
N CYS A 175 -13.27 8.73 4.70
CA CYS A 175 -13.27 10.00 3.99
C CYS A 175 -14.50 10.84 4.36
N ASN A 176 -14.28 12.09 4.77
CA ASN A 176 -15.39 13.03 5.07
C ASN A 176 -16.18 13.42 3.81
N ALA A 177 -15.56 13.34 2.65
CA ALA A 177 -16.21 13.57 1.36
C ALA A 177 -16.85 12.26 0.87
N ARG A 178 -18.16 12.31 0.70
CA ARG A 178 -19.02 11.16 0.41
C ARG A 178 -19.49 11.21 -1.02
N ILE A 179 -18.77 10.50 -1.89
CA ILE A 179 -19.15 10.35 -3.30
C ILE A 179 -19.66 8.92 -3.51
N THR A 180 -20.80 8.77 -4.17
CA THR A 180 -21.36 7.47 -4.53
C THR A 180 -21.06 7.13 -5.99
N LEU A 181 -21.07 5.84 -6.33
CA LEU A 181 -20.97 5.40 -7.72
C LEU A 181 -22.08 6.00 -8.60
N SER A 182 -23.30 6.11 -8.07
CA SER A 182 -24.44 6.70 -8.79
C SER A 182 -24.18 8.13 -9.21
N GLU A 183 -23.64 8.96 -8.33
CA GLU A 183 -23.27 10.37 -8.63
C GLU A 183 -22.17 10.45 -9.69
N VAL A 184 -21.17 9.57 -9.62
CA VAL A 184 -20.11 9.51 -10.63
C VAL A 184 -20.65 9.12 -12.00
N LEU A 185 -21.49 8.10 -12.06
CA LEU A 185 -22.09 7.65 -13.34
C LEU A 185 -23.03 8.70 -13.92
N GLU A 186 -23.84 9.38 -13.11
CA GLU A 186 -24.72 10.49 -13.53
C GLU A 186 -23.89 11.64 -14.14
N TYR A 187 -22.80 12.01 -13.48
CA TYR A 187 -21.91 13.05 -14.02
C TYR A 187 -21.25 12.62 -15.34
N LEU A 188 -20.71 11.39 -15.42
CA LEU A 188 -20.11 10.85 -16.64
C LEU A 188 -21.11 10.81 -17.81
N ASP A 189 -22.38 10.46 -17.57
CA ASP A 189 -23.41 10.45 -18.59
C ASP A 189 -23.80 11.89 -19.04
N SER A 190 -23.58 12.90 -18.20
CA SER A 190 -23.87 14.29 -18.51
C SER A 190 -22.83 14.97 -19.42
N ILE A 191 -21.60 14.44 -19.44
CA ILE A 191 -20.46 15.02 -20.19
C ILE A 191 -20.15 14.25 -21.50
N ASN A 192 -20.79 13.12 -21.76
CA ASN A 192 -20.68 12.29 -22.98
C ASN A 192 -21.91 12.43 -23.86
#